data_4a3c5acb980332a59db883e160489fc4
#
_entry.id   4a3c5acb980332a59db883e160489fc4
#
_cell.length_a   1.000
_cell.length_b   1.000
_cell.length_c   1.000
_cell.angle_alpha   90.00
_cell.angle_beta   90.00
_cell.angle_gamma   90.00
#
_symmetry.space_group_name_H-M   'P 1'
#
loop_
_entity.id
_entity.type
_entity.pdbx_description
1 polymer ?
#
loop_
_entity_poly.entity_id
_entity_poly.type
_entity_poly.pdbx_seq_one_letter_code
_entity_poly.pdbx_strand_id
1 'polypeptide(L)'
;MTHTHIIKDVLPGSIAEELEISAGDKLLAINDQEIEDVFDYHFLANEEYLTVLIEKPDGEQWELEIEKEYEEDLGIEFEQGLMDEYRSCRNKCIFCFIDQMPKDMRETLYFKDDDSRLSFIQGNYVTLTNMSDHDIDRIIRYHLEPINTVSYTHLTLPTIA
;
A
#
# COMPACT_ATOMS: atom_id res chain seq x y z
N MET A 1 -12.60 -2.16 10.40
CA MET A 1 -12.67 -0.72 10.06
C MET A 1 -12.67 -0.69 8.55
N THR A 2 -13.69 -0.14 7.93
CA THR A 2 -13.73 0.02 6.47
C THR A 2 -12.65 1.03 6.08
N HIS A 3 -11.64 0.57 5.36
CA HIS A 3 -10.64 1.43 4.77
C HIS A 3 -11.30 2.18 3.61
N THR A 4 -11.34 3.49 3.67
CA THR A 4 -11.87 4.33 2.59
C THR A 4 -10.71 5.03 1.91
N HIS A 5 -10.57 4.82 0.60
CA HIS A 5 -9.47 5.37 -0.18
C HIS A 5 -9.99 6.50 -1.07
N ILE A 6 -9.59 7.73 -0.72
CA ILE A 6 -10.00 8.93 -1.46
C ILE A 6 -9.19 9.03 -2.75
N ILE A 7 -9.91 9.19 -3.85
CA ILE A 7 -9.35 9.40 -5.19
C ILE A 7 -8.86 10.85 -5.27
N LYS A 8 -7.58 11.01 -5.54
CA LYS A 8 -6.93 12.32 -5.66
C LYS A 8 -7.10 12.90 -7.06
N ASP A 9 -6.90 12.06 -8.07
CA ASP A 9 -6.96 12.47 -9.46
C ASP A 9 -7.32 11.27 -10.35
N VAL A 10 -7.78 11.54 -11.57
CA VAL A 10 -8.10 10.55 -12.59
C VAL A 10 -7.38 10.92 -13.87
N LEU A 11 -6.70 9.95 -14.48
CA LEU A 11 -5.90 10.18 -15.68
C LEU A 11 -6.83 10.47 -16.88
N PRO A 12 -6.53 11.50 -17.68
CA PRO A 12 -7.32 11.81 -18.87
C PRO A 12 -7.29 10.67 -19.90
N GLY A 13 -8.46 10.28 -20.41
CA GLY A 13 -8.62 9.19 -21.37
C GLY A 13 -8.55 7.80 -20.75
N SER A 14 -8.63 7.69 -19.42
CA SER A 14 -8.68 6.42 -18.71
C SER A 14 -10.09 5.86 -18.56
N ILE A 15 -10.19 4.58 -18.20
CA ILE A 15 -11.45 3.90 -17.89
C ILE A 15 -12.21 4.64 -16.77
N ALA A 16 -11.50 5.11 -15.76
CA ALA A 16 -12.09 5.84 -14.65
C ALA A 16 -12.74 7.16 -15.12
N GLU A 17 -12.13 7.89 -16.06
CA GLU A 17 -12.73 9.11 -16.64
C GLU A 17 -13.99 8.79 -17.44
N GLU A 18 -13.99 7.72 -18.25
CA GLU A 18 -15.15 7.28 -19.02
C GLU A 18 -16.34 6.90 -18.15
N LEU A 19 -16.08 6.40 -16.96
CA LEU A 19 -17.07 6.00 -15.96
C LEU A 19 -17.46 7.14 -15.00
N GLU A 20 -17.07 8.38 -15.30
CA GLU A 20 -17.38 9.56 -14.51
C GLU A 20 -16.86 9.48 -13.05
N ILE A 21 -15.82 8.67 -12.80
CA ILE A 21 -15.07 8.68 -11.54
C ILE A 21 -14.27 9.99 -11.48
N SER A 22 -14.25 10.64 -10.33
CA SER A 22 -13.66 11.97 -10.19
C SER A 22 -12.86 12.10 -8.90
N ALA A 23 -11.98 13.10 -8.84
CA ALA A 23 -11.29 13.47 -7.62
C ALA A 23 -12.28 13.78 -6.49
N GLY A 24 -12.04 13.21 -5.32
CA GLY A 24 -12.92 13.30 -4.14
C GLY A 24 -13.87 12.13 -3.97
N ASP A 25 -14.05 11.27 -4.98
CA ASP A 25 -14.74 10.01 -4.80
C ASP A 25 -13.94 9.06 -3.89
N LYS A 26 -14.64 8.10 -3.30
CA LYS A 26 -14.01 7.10 -2.43
C LYS A 26 -14.16 5.72 -3.04
N LEU A 27 -13.04 5.02 -3.20
CA LEU A 27 -13.05 3.61 -3.54
C LEU A 27 -13.35 2.78 -2.30
N LEU A 28 -14.40 1.96 -2.34
CA LEU A 28 -14.84 1.12 -1.22
C LEU A 28 -14.47 -0.35 -1.39
N ALA A 29 -14.70 -0.92 -2.58
CA ALA A 29 -14.44 -2.31 -2.87
C ALA A 29 -14.19 -2.56 -4.36
N ILE A 30 -13.50 -3.65 -4.67
CA ILE A 30 -13.42 -4.25 -6.01
C ILE A 30 -13.84 -5.71 -5.89
N ASN A 31 -14.76 -6.18 -6.75
CA ASN A 31 -15.28 -7.55 -6.74
C ASN A 31 -15.79 -7.99 -5.35
N ASP A 32 -16.55 -7.11 -4.66
CA ASP A 32 -17.05 -7.30 -3.29
C ASP A 32 -15.95 -7.53 -2.23
N GLN A 33 -14.68 -7.27 -2.56
CA GLN A 33 -13.56 -7.36 -1.64
C GLN A 33 -13.13 -5.97 -1.18
N GLU A 34 -13.03 -5.79 0.14
CA GLU A 34 -12.47 -4.57 0.73
C GLU A 34 -10.99 -4.44 0.35
N ILE A 35 -10.55 -3.21 0.13
CA ILE A 35 -9.17 -2.88 -0.22
C ILE A 35 -8.49 -2.37 1.05
N GLU A 36 -7.39 -2.99 1.46
CA GLU A 36 -6.61 -2.53 2.60
C GLU A 36 -5.52 -1.54 2.16
N ASP A 37 -4.85 -1.84 1.05
CA ASP A 37 -3.77 -1.01 0.52
C ASP A 37 -3.56 -1.21 -0.99
N VAL A 38 -2.50 -0.60 -1.49
CA VAL A 38 -2.13 -0.59 -2.92
C VAL A 38 -1.95 -2.00 -3.52
N PHE A 39 -1.59 -3.01 -2.73
CA PHE A 39 -1.43 -4.38 -3.26
C PHE A 39 -2.76 -5.05 -3.54
N ASP A 40 -3.76 -4.86 -2.66
CA ASP A 40 -5.11 -5.34 -2.94
C ASP A 40 -5.67 -4.66 -4.18
N TYR A 41 -5.48 -3.34 -4.28
CA TYR A 41 -5.92 -2.58 -5.43
C TYR A 41 -5.33 -3.13 -6.74
N HIS A 42 -4.01 -3.24 -6.84
CA HIS A 42 -3.37 -3.74 -8.06
C HIS A 42 -3.74 -5.18 -8.37
N PHE A 43 -3.84 -6.03 -7.35
CA PHE A 43 -4.21 -7.43 -7.55
C PHE A 43 -5.63 -7.58 -8.09
N LEU A 44 -6.59 -6.86 -7.49
CA LEU A 44 -7.99 -6.93 -7.88
C LEU A 44 -8.29 -6.16 -9.18
N ALA A 45 -7.60 -5.02 -9.39
CA ALA A 45 -7.77 -4.23 -10.60
C ALA A 45 -7.15 -4.88 -11.85
N ASN A 46 -6.36 -5.96 -11.71
CA ASN A 46 -5.69 -6.60 -12.83
C ASN A 46 -6.55 -7.64 -13.58
N GLU A 47 -7.83 -7.78 -13.21
CA GLU A 47 -8.76 -8.70 -13.87
C GLU A 47 -9.41 -8.04 -15.10
N GLU A 48 -9.83 -8.85 -16.09
CA GLU A 48 -10.51 -8.39 -17.32
C GLU A 48 -11.96 -7.95 -17.04
N TYR A 49 -12.61 -8.58 -16.05
CA TYR A 49 -13.97 -8.25 -15.63
C TYR A 49 -13.97 -7.95 -14.15
N LEU A 50 -14.35 -6.75 -13.78
CA LEU A 50 -14.39 -6.36 -12.36
C LEU A 50 -15.57 -5.44 -12.08
N THR A 51 -16.03 -5.47 -10.85
CA THR A 51 -17.03 -4.57 -10.30
C THR A 51 -16.37 -3.64 -9.30
N VAL A 52 -16.49 -2.33 -9.52
CA VAL A 52 -15.92 -1.31 -8.63
C VAL A 52 -17.03 -0.62 -7.89
N LEU A 53 -16.96 -0.61 -6.56
CA LEU A 53 -17.88 0.12 -5.70
C LEU A 53 -17.23 1.43 -5.25
N ILE A 54 -17.81 2.55 -5.62
CA ILE A 54 -17.38 3.89 -5.22
C ILE A 54 -18.46 4.62 -4.43
N GLU A 55 -18.05 5.55 -3.59
CA GLU A 55 -18.94 6.51 -2.93
C GLU A 55 -18.62 7.91 -3.40
N LYS A 56 -19.62 8.59 -3.94
CA LYS A 56 -19.53 9.99 -4.34
C LYS A 56 -19.48 10.91 -3.13
N PRO A 57 -18.98 12.16 -3.27
CA PRO A 57 -18.91 13.12 -2.16
C PRO A 57 -20.25 13.44 -1.50
N ASP A 58 -21.37 13.25 -2.19
CA ASP A 58 -22.72 13.41 -1.67
C ASP A 58 -23.26 12.19 -0.92
N GLY A 59 -22.47 11.09 -0.87
CA GLY A 59 -22.80 9.84 -0.20
C GLY A 59 -23.55 8.83 -1.07
N GLU A 60 -23.76 9.12 -2.35
CA GLU A 60 -24.31 8.14 -3.29
C GLU A 60 -23.29 7.06 -3.60
N GLN A 61 -23.72 5.80 -3.60
CA GLN A 61 -22.85 4.67 -3.94
C GLN A 61 -23.17 4.19 -5.36
N TRP A 62 -22.12 4.04 -6.13
CA TRP A 62 -22.17 3.55 -7.50
C TRP A 62 -21.43 2.23 -7.60
N GLU A 63 -22.08 1.25 -8.18
CA GLU A 63 -21.51 -0.03 -8.56
C GLU A 63 -21.27 -0.03 -10.08
N LEU A 64 -20.01 -0.09 -10.47
CA LEU A 64 -19.57 0.05 -11.86
C LEU A 64 -19.01 -1.28 -12.36
N GLU A 65 -19.65 -1.86 -13.37
CA GLU A 65 -19.12 -3.03 -14.07
C GLU A 65 -18.14 -2.59 -15.15
N ILE A 66 -16.95 -3.16 -15.13
CA ILE A 66 -15.84 -2.81 -16.03
C ILE A 66 -15.38 -4.05 -16.78
N GLU A 67 -15.31 -3.93 -18.10
CA GLU A 67 -14.65 -4.89 -19.00
C GLU A 67 -13.44 -4.19 -19.63
N LYS A 68 -12.24 -4.74 -19.46
CA LYS A 68 -10.99 -4.14 -19.92
C LYS A 68 -9.99 -5.20 -20.33
N GLU A 69 -8.88 -4.81 -20.96
CA GLU A 69 -7.78 -5.72 -21.21
C GLU A 69 -7.04 -6.07 -19.89
N TYR A 70 -6.47 -7.28 -19.84
CA TYR A 70 -5.63 -7.69 -18.73
C TYR A 70 -4.46 -6.72 -18.57
N GLU A 71 -4.13 -6.33 -17.34
CA GLU A 71 -3.10 -5.31 -17.00
C GLU A 71 -3.42 -3.87 -17.44
N GLU A 72 -4.56 -3.58 -18.06
CA GLU A 72 -4.96 -2.22 -18.34
C GLU A 72 -5.28 -1.48 -17.03
N ASP A 73 -4.68 -0.30 -16.83
CA ASP A 73 -4.89 0.50 -15.62
C ASP A 73 -6.23 1.22 -15.66
N LEU A 74 -6.90 1.29 -14.52
CA LEU A 74 -8.13 2.07 -14.39
C LEU A 74 -7.88 3.58 -14.49
N GLY A 75 -6.65 4.03 -14.22
CA GLY A 75 -6.24 5.42 -14.25
C GLY A 75 -6.64 6.23 -13.01
N ILE A 76 -6.70 5.59 -11.86
CA ILE A 76 -7.02 6.21 -10.58
C ILE A 76 -5.75 6.52 -9.80
N GLU A 77 -5.58 7.78 -9.39
CA GLU A 77 -4.53 8.20 -8.46
C GLU A 77 -5.09 8.44 -7.06
N PHE A 78 -4.42 7.89 -6.04
CA PHE A 78 -4.79 8.07 -4.64
C PHE A 78 -3.95 9.15 -3.96
N GLU A 79 -4.49 9.77 -2.89
CA GLU A 79 -3.75 10.80 -2.12
C GLU A 79 -2.45 10.25 -1.52
N GLN A 80 -2.48 9.01 -1.05
CA GLN A 80 -1.32 8.31 -0.52
C GLN A 80 -0.94 7.17 -1.44
N GLY A 81 0.32 7.12 -1.87
CA GLY A 81 0.79 6.11 -2.82
C GLY A 81 0.69 4.66 -2.33
N LEU A 82 0.60 4.43 -1.03
CA LEU A 82 0.33 3.12 -0.43
C LEU A 82 -1.14 2.92 -0.04
N MET A 83 -1.99 3.93 -0.26
CA MET A 83 -3.42 3.97 0.10
C MET A 83 -3.71 3.95 1.61
N ASP A 84 -2.68 3.84 2.45
CA ASP A 84 -2.72 3.97 3.91
C ASP A 84 -1.44 4.61 4.47
N GLU A 85 -1.32 4.67 5.81
CA GLU A 85 -0.16 5.24 6.48
C GLU A 85 1.08 4.34 6.37
N TYR A 86 2.27 4.97 6.26
CA TYR A 86 3.55 4.28 6.28
C TYR A 86 3.80 3.58 7.62
N ARG A 87 4.32 2.36 7.57
CA ARG A 87 4.64 1.56 8.75
C ARG A 87 6.07 1.86 9.22
N SER A 88 6.21 2.20 10.49
CA SER A 88 7.50 2.53 11.08
C SER A 88 8.08 1.35 11.85
N CYS A 89 9.42 1.24 11.87
CA CYS A 89 10.16 0.23 12.61
C CYS A 89 9.93 0.37 14.13
N ARG A 90 9.57 -0.73 14.77
CA ARG A 90 9.33 -0.81 16.22
C ARG A 90 10.57 -1.29 17.00
N ASN A 91 11.65 -1.67 16.30
CA ASN A 91 12.88 -2.17 16.91
C ASN A 91 13.63 -1.06 17.65
N LYS A 92 14.36 -1.47 18.71
CA LYS A 92 15.23 -0.61 19.52
C LYS A 92 16.68 -1.11 19.46
N CYS A 93 17.22 -1.16 18.25
CA CYS A 93 18.57 -1.66 18.03
C CYS A 93 19.60 -0.67 18.57
N ILE A 94 20.59 -1.16 19.31
CA ILE A 94 21.66 -0.32 19.89
C ILE A 94 22.53 0.37 18.84
N PHE A 95 22.53 -0.14 17.60
CA PHE A 95 23.26 0.41 16.45
C PHE A 95 22.34 1.07 15.43
N CYS A 96 21.09 1.40 15.80
CA CYS A 96 20.17 2.09 14.90
C CYS A 96 20.70 3.49 14.58
N PHE A 97 21.09 3.71 13.33
CA PHE A 97 21.64 5.01 12.92
C PHE A 97 20.64 6.15 13.04
N ILE A 98 19.35 5.87 12.91
CA ILE A 98 18.30 6.88 13.13
C ILE A 98 18.27 7.33 14.60
N ASP A 99 18.34 6.38 15.55
CA ASP A 99 18.37 6.70 16.99
C ASP A 99 19.64 7.42 17.42
N GLN A 100 20.73 7.28 16.64
CA GLN A 100 22.02 7.91 16.89
C GLN A 100 22.19 9.28 16.23
N MET A 101 21.21 9.71 15.43
CA MET A 101 21.29 11.02 14.78
C MET A 101 21.24 12.16 15.81
N PRO A 102 21.93 13.29 15.52
CA PRO A 102 21.84 14.50 16.34
C PRO A 102 20.39 14.93 16.54
N LYS A 103 20.07 15.45 17.72
CA LYS A 103 18.76 16.03 18.01
C LYS A 103 18.57 17.33 17.21
N ASP A 104 17.33 17.74 17.06
CA ASP A 104 16.93 19.01 16.42
C ASP A 104 17.16 19.08 14.89
N MET A 105 17.21 17.93 14.24
CA MET A 105 17.18 17.83 12.78
C MET A 105 15.72 17.87 12.28
N ARG A 106 15.52 17.88 10.95
CA ARG A 106 14.17 17.82 10.37
C ARG A 106 13.44 16.54 10.81
N GLU A 107 12.18 16.66 11.21
CA GLU A 107 11.38 15.55 11.76
C GLU A 107 11.34 14.32 10.84
N THR A 108 11.25 14.54 9.53
CA THR A 108 11.24 13.46 8.53
C THR A 108 12.48 12.56 8.54
N LEU A 109 13.62 13.04 9.06
CA LEU A 109 14.85 12.25 9.16
C LEU A 109 14.80 11.21 10.29
N TYR A 110 13.90 11.37 11.25
CA TYR A 110 13.75 10.43 12.36
C TYR A 110 12.72 9.33 12.09
N PHE A 111 12.07 9.36 10.92
CA PHE A 111 11.18 8.30 10.52
C PHE A 111 11.97 7.02 10.22
N LYS A 112 11.67 5.98 10.97
CA LYS A 112 12.28 4.65 10.78
C LYS A 112 11.42 3.86 9.81
N ASP A 113 11.71 3.96 8.53
CA ASP A 113 11.01 3.19 7.51
C ASP A 113 11.23 1.69 7.72
N ASP A 114 10.14 0.94 7.82
CA ASP A 114 10.15 -0.52 7.88
C ASP A 114 8.85 -1.09 7.25
N ASP A 115 8.37 -0.40 6.24
CA ASP A 115 7.18 -0.80 5.51
C ASP A 115 7.54 -1.84 4.44
N SER A 116 7.07 -3.07 4.63
CA SER A 116 7.37 -4.18 3.71
C SER A 116 6.90 -3.91 2.28
N ARG A 117 5.87 -3.09 2.09
CA ARG A 117 5.36 -2.71 0.76
C ARG A 117 6.40 -1.92 -0.04
N LEU A 118 7.16 -1.06 0.62
CA LEU A 118 8.24 -0.31 -0.03
C LEU A 118 9.41 -1.21 -0.46
N SER A 119 9.56 -2.38 0.15
CA SER A 119 10.55 -3.36 -0.34
C SER A 119 10.20 -3.85 -1.74
N PHE A 120 8.92 -4.12 -2.00
CA PHE A 120 8.47 -4.58 -3.33
C PHE A 120 8.41 -3.45 -4.36
N ILE A 121 7.96 -2.26 -3.96
CA ILE A 121 7.77 -1.13 -4.89
C ILE A 121 9.07 -0.41 -5.20
N GLN A 122 9.94 -0.21 -4.21
CA GLN A 122 11.15 0.64 -4.32
C GLN A 122 12.44 -0.11 -4.04
N GLY A 123 12.38 -1.37 -3.63
CA GLY A 123 13.56 -2.16 -3.25
C GLY A 123 14.14 -1.80 -1.89
N ASN A 124 13.39 -1.16 -1.00
CA ASN A 124 13.84 -0.80 0.33
C ASN A 124 14.16 -2.05 1.17
N TYR A 125 15.19 -1.92 2.03
CA TYR A 125 15.49 -2.96 3.01
C TYR A 125 14.57 -2.84 4.21
N VAL A 126 13.92 -3.95 4.55
CA VAL A 126 12.97 -4.02 5.68
C VAL A 126 13.34 -5.13 6.65
N THR A 127 12.82 -5.05 7.88
CA THR A 127 12.96 -6.13 8.86
C THR A 127 11.73 -7.04 8.81
N LEU A 128 11.91 -8.34 9.03
CA LEU A 128 10.77 -9.26 9.17
C LEU A 128 10.10 -9.16 10.54
N THR A 129 10.71 -8.41 11.48
CA THR A 129 10.25 -8.34 12.87
C THR A 129 9.00 -7.51 13.08
N ASN A 130 8.63 -6.68 12.10
CA ASN A 130 7.42 -5.85 12.14
C ASN A 130 6.30 -6.38 11.24
N MET A 131 6.54 -7.46 10.52
CA MET A 131 5.54 -8.12 9.69
C MET A 131 4.64 -9.02 10.54
N SER A 132 3.35 -8.99 10.25
CA SER A 132 2.36 -9.92 10.81
C SER A 132 2.20 -11.16 9.94
N ASP A 133 1.57 -12.21 10.46
CA ASP A 133 1.21 -13.39 9.68
C ASP A 133 0.30 -13.01 8.50
N HIS A 134 -0.58 -12.04 8.69
CA HIS A 134 -1.44 -11.48 7.63
C HIS A 134 -0.63 -10.87 6.48
N ASP A 135 0.41 -10.09 6.79
CA ASP A 135 1.30 -9.53 5.75
C ASP A 135 1.99 -10.65 4.95
N ILE A 136 2.42 -11.72 5.63
CA ILE A 136 3.04 -12.88 4.99
C ILE A 136 2.05 -13.63 4.10
N ASP A 137 0.84 -13.85 4.57
CA ASP A 137 -0.22 -14.51 3.80
C ASP A 137 -0.56 -13.72 2.52
N ARG A 138 -0.58 -12.39 2.60
CA ARG A 138 -0.80 -11.51 1.43
C ARG A 138 0.37 -11.58 0.44
N ILE A 139 1.62 -11.59 0.92
CA ILE A 139 2.79 -11.76 0.06
C ILE A 139 2.71 -13.06 -0.73
N ILE A 140 2.31 -14.16 -0.07
CA ILE A 140 2.14 -15.47 -0.71
C ILE A 140 0.98 -15.42 -1.71
N ARG A 141 -0.16 -14.87 -1.30
CA ARG A 141 -1.37 -14.78 -2.14
C ARG A 141 -1.14 -14.00 -3.42
N TYR A 142 -0.43 -12.88 -3.33
CA TYR A 142 -0.19 -11.96 -4.45
C TYR A 142 1.10 -12.25 -5.21
N HIS A 143 1.84 -13.30 -4.81
CA HIS A 143 3.12 -13.68 -5.41
C HIS A 143 4.13 -12.51 -5.46
N LEU A 144 4.19 -11.71 -4.39
CA LEU A 144 5.06 -10.54 -4.34
C LEU A 144 6.52 -10.94 -4.17
N GLU A 145 7.37 -10.50 -5.09
CA GLU A 145 8.81 -10.76 -5.08
C GLU A 145 9.59 -9.68 -5.87
N PRO A 146 10.88 -9.45 -5.54
CA PRO A 146 11.59 -9.93 -4.35
C PRO A 146 11.34 -9.06 -3.12
N ILE A 147 11.56 -9.62 -1.93
CA ILE A 147 11.65 -8.84 -0.69
C ILE A 147 13.12 -8.68 -0.26
N ASN A 148 13.53 -7.45 0.01
CA ASN A 148 14.85 -7.14 0.52
C ASN A 148 14.81 -7.03 2.04
N THR A 149 15.52 -7.90 2.77
CA THR A 149 15.45 -7.95 4.22
C THR A 149 16.77 -7.85 4.92
N VAL A 150 16.80 -7.18 6.08
CA VAL A 150 17.92 -7.10 7.02
C VAL A 150 17.63 -7.81 8.35
N SER A 151 16.59 -8.62 8.41
CA SER A 151 16.15 -9.30 9.65
C SER A 151 17.21 -10.16 10.30
N TYR A 152 18.15 -10.72 9.56
CA TYR A 152 19.27 -11.49 10.12
C TYR A 152 20.09 -10.68 11.12
N THR A 153 20.26 -9.38 10.90
CA THR A 153 20.98 -8.47 11.80
C THR A 153 20.29 -8.33 13.15
N HIS A 154 18.94 -8.31 13.15
CA HIS A 154 18.13 -8.15 14.35
C HIS A 154 17.96 -9.46 15.14
N LEU A 155 17.99 -10.60 14.44
CA LEU A 155 17.79 -11.92 15.05
C LEU A 155 19.08 -12.52 15.60
N THR A 156 20.24 -12.24 14.99
CA THR A 156 21.50 -12.88 15.34
C THR A 156 22.32 -12.11 16.38
N LEU A 157 22.26 -10.79 16.42
CA LEU A 157 23.04 -9.98 17.37
C LEU A 157 22.69 -10.20 18.84
N PRO A 158 21.45 -10.40 19.28
CA PRO A 158 21.12 -10.73 20.66
C PRO A 158 21.65 -12.07 21.14
N THR A 159 22.00 -12.97 20.21
CA THR A 159 22.52 -14.30 20.55
C THR A 159 24.04 -14.36 20.68
N ILE A 160 24.73 -13.28 20.33
CA ILE A 160 26.20 -13.17 20.40
C ILE A 160 26.64 -12.36 21.63
N ALA A 161 25.73 -11.73 22.36
CA ALA A 161 26.01 -10.89 23.54
C ALA A 161 25.88 -11.66 24.86
#